data_a00bf56533ec1fb7eb2f6b871ba4e51a
#
_entry.id   a00bf56533ec1fb7eb2f6b871ba4e51a
#
_cell.length_a   1.000
_cell.length_b   1.000
_cell.length_c   1.000
_cell.angle_alpha   90.00
_cell.angle_beta   90.00
_cell.angle_gamma   90.00
#
_symmetry.space_group_name_H-M   'P 1'
#
loop_
_entity.id
_entity.type
_entity.pdbx_description
1 polymer ?
#
loop_
_entity_poly.entity_id
_entity_poly.type
_entity_poly.pdbx_seq_one_letter_code
_entity_poly.pdbx_strand_id
1 'polypeptide(L)'
;MYKLREVSRGNYDDRGYSNEETIAHLMMEKPEDINGVLTYTYGMDDDRFPLTFLTEGQGKTGTVDISKVEWDWKTMGRMKFNDYVLYYNTANTTPGKGGAMFEVEFATHWLIEQYGLIAPDGRTQVRIMKDLGAGAHGGYLYRLKMTTPNANAFVDLENLKVGKYWSMTAPTISESYSKGNRSNVMGPGKMKSQLEFHRYSKEIAGNLANTVVEYEFQTKSGGTTNLWINEEMRQYDIQCRIMDEERLWIAEYNRNEQGEVTLVDPDNGLPIPHTAGMMQICRENNYDTYGEVLPLSKIERTVGDLLDKDTDTGQMEVVLFGGKGFIQDFDLAIRNDARSEGFATPLGDKMIEDFNGGLSYGKYFRRYKTVDGHIITVEHLPFLDTGTIAENARSNGMIHPRTGLPITSHQCFMLDFSSYKGIRNIRKVRQKGQIYKIGILKGLTDIPASWGAVPNNSISTEIDMSRYEIKNSYGLQVNNATKMMQLQCVL
;
A
#
# COMPACT_ATOMS: atom_id res chain seq x y z
N MET A 1 -2.69 37.27 0.83
CA MET A 1 -2.84 36.29 -0.26
C MET A 1 -2.88 37.10 -1.56
N TYR A 2 -1.80 37.09 -2.33
CA TYR A 2 -1.80 37.76 -3.62
C TYR A 2 -2.57 36.90 -4.60
N LYS A 3 -3.67 37.40 -5.13
CA LYS A 3 -4.31 36.76 -6.28
C LYS A 3 -3.43 36.99 -7.49
N LEU A 4 -2.99 35.97 -8.16
CA LEU A 4 -2.45 36.10 -9.50
C LEU A 4 -3.51 36.83 -10.34
N ARG A 5 -3.16 37.98 -10.83
CA ARG A 5 -4.07 38.78 -11.66
C ARG A 5 -4.14 38.11 -13.02
N GLU A 6 -5.35 37.85 -13.49
CA GLU A 6 -5.55 37.40 -14.85
C GLU A 6 -5.04 38.45 -15.83
N VAL A 7 -3.95 38.20 -16.50
CA VAL A 7 -3.28 39.16 -17.37
C VAL A 7 -3.46 38.81 -18.84
N SER A 8 -3.90 37.59 -19.14
CA SER A 8 -4.08 37.11 -20.52
C SER A 8 -5.45 36.48 -20.76
N ARG A 9 -5.82 36.39 -22.03
CA ARG A 9 -7.01 35.66 -22.48
C ARG A 9 -6.83 34.12 -22.40
N GLY A 10 -5.79 33.63 -21.80
CA GLY A 10 -5.48 32.21 -21.70
C GLY A 10 -6.20 31.50 -20.56
N ASN A 11 -5.99 30.22 -20.48
CA ASN A 11 -6.56 29.32 -19.48
C ASN A 11 -5.83 29.40 -18.13
N TYR A 12 -5.73 30.59 -17.57
CA TYR A 12 -5.18 30.82 -16.24
C TYR A 12 -6.33 30.69 -15.24
N ASP A 13 -6.26 29.73 -14.34
CA ASP A 13 -7.25 29.60 -13.27
C ASP A 13 -6.78 30.31 -11.99
N ASP A 14 -7.69 30.46 -11.02
CA ASP A 14 -7.42 31.07 -9.71
C ASP A 14 -6.33 30.34 -8.89
N ARG A 15 -5.94 29.13 -9.31
CA ARG A 15 -4.95 28.30 -8.66
C ARG A 15 -3.54 28.46 -9.24
N GLY A 16 -3.42 29.23 -10.32
CA GLY A 16 -2.17 29.45 -11.01
C GLY A 16 -1.80 28.40 -12.05
N TYR A 17 -2.72 27.47 -12.39
CA TYR A 17 -2.51 26.52 -13.47
C TYR A 17 -2.69 27.19 -14.83
N SER A 18 -1.75 26.94 -15.73
CA SER A 18 -1.83 27.36 -17.11
C SER A 18 -1.41 26.22 -18.02
N ASN A 19 -1.86 26.23 -19.26
CA ASN A 19 -1.30 25.36 -20.26
C ASN A 19 0.03 25.93 -20.81
N GLU A 20 0.78 25.11 -21.55
CA GLU A 20 2.09 25.47 -22.08
C GLU A 20 2.07 26.71 -22.96
N GLU A 21 1.00 26.89 -23.72
CA GLU A 21 0.84 28.00 -24.64
C GLU A 21 0.59 29.35 -23.92
N THR A 22 -0.07 29.29 -22.76
CA THR A 22 -0.45 30.50 -22.02
C THR A 22 0.74 31.23 -21.43
N ILE A 23 1.68 30.52 -20.82
CA ILE A 23 2.88 31.12 -20.23
C ILE A 23 3.76 31.75 -21.34
N ALA A 24 3.96 31.01 -22.41
CA ALA A 24 4.71 31.47 -23.56
C ALA A 24 4.08 32.74 -24.16
N HIS A 25 2.77 32.76 -24.30
CA HIS A 25 2.05 33.91 -24.87
C HIS A 25 2.10 35.13 -23.97
N LEU A 26 1.96 34.92 -22.66
CA LEU A 26 2.10 36.01 -21.68
C LEU A 26 3.47 36.67 -21.73
N MET A 27 4.53 35.88 -21.83
CA MET A 27 5.90 36.37 -21.90
C MET A 27 6.21 37.14 -23.17
N MET A 28 5.59 36.74 -24.29
CA MET A 28 5.79 37.40 -25.58
C MET A 28 4.95 38.68 -25.73
N GLU A 29 3.72 38.72 -25.19
CA GLU A 29 2.81 39.85 -25.35
C GLU A 29 3.05 40.99 -24.34
N LYS A 30 3.43 40.65 -23.09
CA LYS A 30 3.53 41.63 -22.01
C LYS A 30 4.72 41.32 -21.07
N PRO A 31 5.95 41.39 -21.55
CA PRO A 31 7.12 41.10 -20.70
C PRO A 31 7.26 42.09 -19.53
N GLU A 32 6.77 43.33 -19.67
CA GLU A 32 6.80 44.36 -18.66
C GLU A 32 5.87 44.12 -17.46
N ASP A 33 4.81 43.33 -17.66
CA ASP A 33 3.87 43.00 -16.58
C ASP A 33 4.34 41.83 -15.71
N ILE A 34 5.46 41.19 -16.04
CA ILE A 34 5.99 40.02 -15.35
C ILE A 34 7.02 40.47 -14.32
N ASN A 35 6.81 40.07 -13.07
CA ASN A 35 7.79 40.33 -12.02
C ASN A 35 9.02 39.44 -12.25
N GLY A 36 10.21 40.08 -12.25
CA GLY A 36 11.49 39.38 -12.38
C GLY A 36 11.81 38.38 -11.23
N VAL A 37 11.03 38.39 -10.14
CA VAL A 37 11.19 37.48 -9.01
C VAL A 37 10.01 36.58 -8.91
N LEU A 38 10.22 35.30 -9.13
CA LEU A 38 9.19 34.27 -8.91
C LEU A 38 9.22 33.79 -7.45
N THR A 39 8.13 34.02 -6.75
CA THR A 39 8.00 33.58 -5.36
C THR A 39 7.10 32.33 -5.30
N TYR A 40 7.65 31.22 -4.83
CA TYR A 40 6.87 30.02 -4.58
C TYR A 40 6.05 30.18 -3.31
N THR A 41 4.73 30.14 -3.45
CA THR A 41 3.79 30.18 -2.31
C THR A 41 3.74 28.83 -1.60
N TYR A 42 4.01 27.76 -2.32
CA TYR A 42 4.07 26.37 -1.81
C TYR A 42 5.44 25.80 -2.11
N GLY A 43 6.11 25.29 -1.08
CA GLY A 43 7.41 24.65 -1.27
C GLY A 43 7.26 23.44 -2.20
N MET A 44 7.98 23.44 -3.29
CA MET A 44 8.19 22.24 -4.11
C MET A 44 9.26 21.40 -3.43
N ASP A 45 8.84 20.46 -2.60
CA ASP A 45 9.73 19.58 -1.86
C ASP A 45 9.82 18.25 -2.62
N ASP A 46 10.89 18.09 -3.37
CA ASP A 46 11.19 16.90 -4.17
C ASP A 46 11.75 15.73 -3.35
N ASP A 47 12.07 15.95 -2.07
CA ASP A 47 12.64 14.94 -1.18
C ASP A 47 11.58 14.02 -0.54
N ARG A 48 10.29 14.16 -0.85
CA ARG A 48 9.19 13.47 -0.17
C ARG A 48 8.52 12.38 -1.01
N PHE A 49 9.32 11.50 -1.59
CA PHE A 49 8.84 10.33 -2.34
C PHE A 49 9.12 9.03 -1.56
N PRO A 50 8.31 8.70 -0.54
CA PRO A 50 8.66 7.63 0.39
C PRO A 50 8.75 6.26 -0.26
N LEU A 51 7.83 5.88 -1.15
CA LEU A 51 7.90 4.59 -1.83
C LEU A 51 9.07 4.52 -2.82
N THR A 52 9.29 5.57 -3.60
CA THR A 52 10.43 5.65 -4.52
C THR A 52 11.75 5.62 -3.75
N PHE A 53 11.87 6.37 -2.67
CA PHE A 53 13.07 6.36 -1.83
C PHE A 53 13.31 5.00 -1.17
N LEU A 54 12.29 4.37 -0.60
CA LEU A 54 12.40 3.09 0.09
C LEU A 54 12.61 1.91 -0.87
N THR A 55 12.27 2.04 -2.13
CA THR A 55 12.51 1.03 -3.16
C THR A 55 13.77 1.32 -3.98
N GLU A 56 13.80 2.40 -4.73
CA GLU A 56 14.91 2.74 -5.64
C GLU A 56 16.15 3.26 -4.89
N GLY A 57 15.97 4.07 -3.85
CA GLY A 57 17.06 4.61 -3.03
C GLY A 57 17.90 3.54 -2.33
N GLN A 58 17.39 2.32 -2.24
CA GLN A 58 18.08 1.15 -1.64
C GLN A 58 18.83 0.27 -2.68
N GLY A 59 18.93 0.74 -3.91
CA GLY A 59 19.67 0.07 -4.98
C GLY A 59 19.06 -1.25 -5.41
N LYS A 60 19.92 -2.23 -5.76
CA LYS A 60 19.49 -3.52 -6.34
C LYS A 60 18.60 -4.39 -5.45
N THR A 61 18.57 -4.16 -4.15
CA THR A 61 17.73 -4.93 -3.23
C THR A 61 16.27 -4.50 -3.24
N GLY A 62 16.02 -3.23 -3.52
CA GLY A 62 14.67 -2.64 -3.60
C GLY A 62 14.05 -2.63 -5.00
N THR A 63 14.81 -3.01 -6.04
CA THR A 63 14.34 -3.01 -7.43
C THR A 63 14.54 -4.35 -8.11
N VAL A 64 13.67 -4.65 -9.09
CA VAL A 64 13.77 -5.84 -9.93
C VAL A 64 13.58 -5.43 -11.40
N ASP A 65 14.53 -5.77 -12.25
CA ASP A 65 14.44 -5.49 -13.67
C ASP A 65 13.99 -6.74 -14.44
N ILE A 66 12.88 -6.65 -15.12
CA ILE A 66 12.26 -7.73 -15.90
C ILE A 66 12.20 -7.39 -17.39
N SER A 67 12.18 -8.40 -18.22
CA SER A 67 12.02 -8.24 -19.69
C SER A 67 10.58 -8.40 -20.18
N LYS A 68 9.71 -9.00 -19.39
CA LYS A 68 8.29 -9.22 -19.71
C LYS A 68 7.42 -8.14 -19.09
N VAL A 69 6.24 -7.93 -19.63
CA VAL A 69 5.25 -6.99 -19.08
C VAL A 69 4.59 -7.56 -17.82
N GLU A 70 4.37 -8.86 -17.82
CA GLU A 70 3.78 -9.59 -16.70
C GLU A 70 4.84 -10.38 -15.96
N TRP A 71 4.69 -10.47 -14.65
CA TRP A 71 5.51 -11.36 -13.82
C TRP A 71 4.68 -12.05 -12.76
N ASP A 72 5.23 -13.13 -12.27
CA ASP A 72 4.65 -13.88 -11.18
C ASP A 72 5.70 -14.21 -10.13
N TRP A 73 5.25 -14.38 -8.90
CA TRP A 73 6.07 -14.87 -7.81
C TRP A 73 5.28 -15.84 -6.94
N LYS A 74 6.00 -16.68 -6.24
CA LYS A 74 5.41 -17.69 -5.38
C LYS A 74 5.47 -17.23 -3.94
N THR A 75 4.34 -17.35 -3.25
CA THR A 75 4.23 -17.09 -1.82
C THR A 75 3.77 -18.35 -1.12
N MET A 76 4.24 -18.58 0.09
CA MET A 76 3.80 -19.70 0.91
C MET A 76 3.23 -19.14 2.20
N GLY A 77 1.94 -19.36 2.42
CA GLY A 77 1.27 -18.97 3.64
C GLY A 77 1.52 -19.96 4.78
N ARG A 78 1.03 -19.64 5.98
CA ARG A 78 1.02 -20.55 7.13
C ARG A 78 0.09 -21.72 6.85
N MET A 79 0.51 -22.92 7.20
CA MET A 79 -0.36 -24.09 7.12
C MET A 79 -1.59 -23.90 8.02
N LYS A 80 -2.78 -24.11 7.45
CA LYS A 80 -4.03 -24.04 8.21
C LYS A 80 -4.26 -25.39 8.90
N PHE A 81 -4.54 -25.34 10.19
CA PHE A 81 -4.93 -26.50 10.98
C PHE A 81 -6.41 -26.46 11.38
N ASN A 82 -7.18 -25.52 10.87
CA ASN A 82 -8.59 -25.32 11.19
C ASN A 82 -9.46 -25.30 9.94
N ASP A 83 -10.68 -25.80 10.10
CA ASP A 83 -11.74 -25.73 9.11
C ASP A 83 -13.06 -25.42 9.81
N TYR A 84 -14.06 -24.90 9.10
CA TYR A 84 -15.33 -24.54 9.70
C TYR A 84 -16.46 -25.47 9.26
N VAL A 85 -17.44 -25.62 10.14
CA VAL A 85 -18.65 -26.42 9.92
C VAL A 85 -19.50 -25.74 8.85
N LEU A 86 -19.79 -26.45 7.77
CA LEU A 86 -20.68 -26.00 6.71
C LEU A 86 -22.11 -26.48 6.97
N TYR A 87 -22.26 -27.70 7.43
CA TYR A 87 -23.57 -28.28 7.75
C TYR A 87 -23.49 -29.37 8.83
N TYR A 88 -24.49 -29.41 9.70
CA TYR A 88 -24.74 -30.47 10.65
C TYR A 88 -26.26 -30.76 10.74
N ASN A 89 -26.63 -32.03 10.80
CA ASN A 89 -28.03 -32.44 10.96
C ASN A 89 -28.49 -32.26 12.42
N THR A 90 -29.23 -31.20 12.68
CA THR A 90 -29.72 -30.82 14.03
C THR A 90 -30.77 -31.75 14.61
N ALA A 91 -31.29 -32.74 13.84
CA ALA A 91 -32.19 -33.77 14.36
C ALA A 91 -31.52 -34.63 15.45
N ASN A 92 -30.20 -34.81 15.40
CA ASN A 92 -29.43 -35.40 16.46
C ASN A 92 -29.02 -34.33 17.50
N THR A 93 -29.73 -34.25 18.61
CA THR A 93 -29.51 -33.26 19.69
C THR A 93 -28.38 -33.61 20.64
N THR A 94 -27.89 -34.84 20.64
CA THR A 94 -26.81 -35.32 21.51
C THR A 94 -25.73 -36.07 20.73
N PRO A 95 -25.03 -35.40 19.78
CA PRO A 95 -24.04 -36.03 18.93
C PRO A 95 -22.87 -36.57 19.76
N GLY A 96 -22.47 -37.81 19.51
CA GLY A 96 -21.36 -38.45 20.23
C GLY A 96 -21.71 -39.12 21.56
N LYS A 97 -22.94 -38.97 22.07
CA LYS A 97 -23.36 -39.58 23.32
C LYS A 97 -23.23 -41.10 23.26
N GLY A 98 -22.75 -41.69 24.34
CA GLY A 98 -22.54 -43.16 24.41
C GLY A 98 -21.41 -43.64 23.49
N GLY A 99 -20.56 -42.79 23.01
CA GLY A 99 -19.51 -43.15 22.06
C GLY A 99 -20.03 -43.35 20.64
N ALA A 100 -21.25 -42.91 20.32
CA ALA A 100 -21.83 -42.98 18.99
C ALA A 100 -21.04 -42.11 18.01
N MET A 101 -20.96 -42.58 16.77
CA MET A 101 -20.39 -41.75 15.69
C MET A 101 -21.44 -40.76 15.18
N PHE A 102 -21.02 -39.61 14.75
CA PHE A 102 -21.86 -38.59 14.14
C PHE A 102 -21.14 -37.97 12.92
N GLU A 103 -21.90 -37.37 12.06
CA GLU A 103 -21.41 -36.87 10.79
C GLU A 103 -21.53 -35.34 10.76
N VAL A 104 -20.47 -34.67 10.28
CA VAL A 104 -20.40 -33.23 10.13
C VAL A 104 -19.78 -32.89 8.76
N GLU A 105 -20.36 -31.95 8.06
CA GLU A 105 -19.85 -31.45 6.81
C GLU A 105 -19.01 -30.19 7.06
N PHE A 106 -17.74 -30.23 6.64
CA PHE A 106 -16.79 -29.13 6.72
C PHE A 106 -16.59 -28.50 5.35
N ALA A 107 -16.15 -27.24 5.32
CA ALA A 107 -16.08 -26.48 4.10
C ALA A 107 -15.02 -26.97 3.12
N THR A 108 -13.88 -27.47 3.61
CA THR A 108 -12.77 -27.87 2.75
C THR A 108 -12.37 -29.33 2.97
N HIS A 109 -11.69 -29.93 1.96
CA HIS A 109 -11.16 -31.30 2.04
C HIS A 109 -9.76 -31.29 2.69
N TRP A 110 -9.62 -30.57 3.79
CA TRP A 110 -8.34 -30.43 4.49
C TRP A 110 -8.14 -31.42 5.63
N LEU A 111 -9.25 -31.84 6.25
CA LEU A 111 -9.23 -32.75 7.38
C LEU A 111 -8.90 -34.18 6.92
N ILE A 112 -8.21 -34.93 7.77
CA ILE A 112 -7.69 -36.26 7.42
C ILE A 112 -8.11 -37.27 8.46
N GLU A 113 -8.44 -38.50 8.02
CA GLU A 113 -8.72 -39.62 8.93
C GLU A 113 -7.61 -39.83 9.94
N GLN A 114 -7.97 -40.28 11.14
CA GLN A 114 -7.12 -40.54 12.31
C GLN A 114 -6.67 -39.30 13.08
N TYR A 115 -6.85 -38.11 12.53
CA TYR A 115 -6.51 -36.87 13.23
C TYR A 115 -7.58 -36.53 14.27
N GLY A 116 -7.12 -35.92 15.37
CA GLY A 116 -8.01 -35.34 16.36
C GLY A 116 -8.51 -33.98 15.91
N LEU A 117 -9.71 -33.61 16.37
CA LEU A 117 -10.23 -32.25 16.23
C LEU A 117 -10.59 -31.72 17.62
N ILE A 118 -10.33 -30.43 17.82
CA ILE A 118 -10.76 -29.66 18.99
C ILE A 118 -11.88 -28.73 18.56
N ALA A 119 -12.98 -28.77 19.30
CA ALA A 119 -14.13 -27.89 19.08
C ALA A 119 -13.83 -26.43 19.44
N PRO A 120 -14.65 -25.46 19.00
CA PRO A 120 -14.50 -24.03 19.31
C PRO A 120 -14.45 -23.71 20.81
N ASP A 121 -15.03 -24.56 21.67
CA ASP A 121 -15.00 -24.42 23.14
C ASP A 121 -13.61 -24.70 23.77
N GLY A 122 -12.66 -25.20 22.95
CA GLY A 122 -11.30 -25.54 23.38
C GLY A 122 -11.23 -26.78 24.31
N ARG A 123 -12.32 -27.48 24.56
CA ARG A 123 -12.42 -28.61 25.51
C ARG A 123 -12.87 -29.89 24.85
N THR A 124 -13.90 -29.82 24.03
CA THR A 124 -14.48 -31.00 23.36
C THR A 124 -13.54 -31.49 22.28
N GLN A 125 -13.10 -32.74 22.42
CA GLN A 125 -12.19 -33.39 21.48
C GLN A 125 -12.88 -34.58 20.81
N VAL A 126 -12.71 -34.67 19.49
CA VAL A 126 -13.19 -35.75 18.68
C VAL A 126 -12.09 -36.29 17.77
N ARG A 127 -12.25 -37.51 17.30
CA ARG A 127 -11.34 -38.09 16.31
C ARG A 127 -12.09 -38.31 15.00
N ILE A 128 -11.43 -38.01 13.89
CA ILE A 128 -11.95 -38.32 12.56
C ILE A 128 -11.79 -39.80 12.31
N MET A 129 -12.92 -40.48 12.25
CA MET A 129 -12.97 -41.94 12.05
C MET A 129 -12.94 -42.29 10.57
N LYS A 130 -13.64 -41.53 9.75
CA LYS A 130 -13.72 -41.77 8.31
C LYS A 130 -14.00 -40.46 7.54
N ASP A 131 -13.37 -40.33 6.39
CA ASP A 131 -13.71 -39.38 5.35
C ASP A 131 -14.75 -40.02 4.42
N LEU A 132 -15.91 -39.40 4.28
CA LEU A 132 -17.00 -39.88 3.44
C LEU A 132 -17.03 -39.19 2.06
N GLY A 133 -16.10 -38.27 1.80
CA GLY A 133 -15.99 -37.52 0.55
C GLY A 133 -16.91 -36.31 0.47
N ALA A 134 -17.33 -35.96 -0.74
CA ALA A 134 -18.15 -34.79 -0.97
C ALA A 134 -19.50 -34.86 -0.28
N GLY A 135 -19.86 -33.82 0.46
CA GLY A 135 -21.15 -33.67 1.14
C GLY A 135 -22.25 -33.14 0.22
N ALA A 136 -23.47 -33.15 0.72
CA ALA A 136 -24.64 -32.66 -0.03
C ALA A 136 -24.76 -31.11 -0.10
N HIS A 137 -24.05 -30.39 0.77
CA HIS A 137 -24.16 -28.93 0.90
C HIS A 137 -22.96 -28.18 0.32
N GLY A 138 -22.12 -28.87 -0.48
CA GLY A 138 -20.97 -28.26 -1.16
C GLY A 138 -19.67 -28.38 -0.37
N GLY A 139 -19.64 -29.03 0.77
CA GLY A 139 -18.47 -29.33 1.57
C GLY A 139 -18.05 -30.79 1.51
N TYR A 140 -17.36 -31.24 2.56
CA TYR A 140 -16.85 -32.60 2.71
C TYR A 140 -17.34 -33.20 4.01
N LEU A 141 -17.91 -34.39 3.92
CA LEU A 141 -18.55 -35.07 5.02
C LEU A 141 -17.57 -35.99 5.76
N TYR A 142 -17.47 -35.78 7.07
CA TYR A 142 -16.60 -36.55 7.94
C TYR A 142 -17.41 -37.25 9.05
N ARG A 143 -17.04 -38.50 9.34
CA ARG A 143 -17.58 -39.22 10.47
C ARG A 143 -16.67 -39.10 11.67
N LEU A 144 -17.21 -38.54 12.74
CA LEU A 144 -16.48 -38.18 13.96
C LEU A 144 -16.90 -39.06 15.13
N LYS A 145 -16.00 -39.26 16.09
CA LYS A 145 -16.25 -39.92 17.36
C LYS A 145 -15.57 -39.15 18.49
N MET A 146 -16.25 -39.01 19.61
CA MET A 146 -15.66 -38.41 20.80
C MET A 146 -14.51 -39.22 21.36
N THR A 147 -13.48 -38.56 21.88
CA THR A 147 -12.31 -39.23 22.49
C THR A 147 -12.49 -39.51 23.97
N THR A 148 -13.47 -38.82 24.61
CA THR A 148 -13.76 -39.03 26.05
C THR A 148 -14.39 -40.39 26.34
N PRO A 149 -14.01 -41.06 27.45
CA PRO A 149 -14.64 -42.30 27.87
C PRO A 149 -16.00 -42.10 28.55
N ASN A 150 -16.40 -40.86 28.86
CA ASN A 150 -17.67 -40.57 29.54
C ASN A 150 -18.85 -40.81 28.60
N ALA A 151 -19.65 -41.83 28.89
CA ALA A 151 -20.81 -42.20 28.09
C ALA A 151 -21.91 -41.12 28.04
N ASN A 152 -21.96 -40.20 29.00
CA ASN A 152 -22.94 -39.13 29.03
C ASN A 152 -22.46 -37.85 28.31
N ALA A 153 -21.17 -37.79 27.91
CA ALA A 153 -20.65 -36.69 27.16
C ALA A 153 -21.18 -36.67 25.73
N PHE A 154 -21.49 -35.50 25.23
CA PHE A 154 -21.90 -35.23 23.85
C PHE A 154 -21.34 -33.90 23.40
N VAL A 155 -21.30 -33.67 22.12
CA VAL A 155 -20.86 -32.37 21.55
C VAL A 155 -22.01 -31.38 21.64
N ASP A 156 -21.78 -30.22 22.23
CA ASP A 156 -22.77 -29.15 22.26
C ASP A 156 -23.09 -28.69 20.82
N LEU A 157 -24.39 -28.53 20.53
CA LEU A 157 -24.88 -28.06 19.24
C LEU A 157 -24.35 -26.65 18.90
N GLU A 158 -24.01 -25.86 19.89
CA GLU A 158 -23.38 -24.54 19.66
C GLU A 158 -22.04 -24.66 18.93
N ASN A 159 -21.27 -25.73 19.19
CA ASN A 159 -20.00 -26.01 18.53
C ASN A 159 -20.17 -26.53 17.09
N LEU A 160 -21.36 -26.98 16.74
CA LEU A 160 -21.71 -27.53 15.41
C LEU A 160 -22.50 -26.56 14.53
N LYS A 161 -22.69 -25.31 14.99
CA LYS A 161 -23.32 -24.26 14.18
C LYS A 161 -22.45 -23.95 12.96
N VAL A 162 -23.13 -23.62 11.87
CA VAL A 162 -22.47 -23.16 10.62
C VAL A 162 -21.52 -22.03 10.88
N GLY A 163 -20.32 -22.10 10.31
CA GLY A 163 -19.25 -21.10 10.47
C GLY A 163 -18.37 -21.29 11.71
N LYS A 164 -18.66 -22.25 12.60
CA LYS A 164 -17.79 -22.54 13.75
C LYS A 164 -16.55 -23.33 13.33
N TYR A 165 -15.37 -22.84 13.75
CA TYR A 165 -14.08 -23.38 13.38
C TYR A 165 -13.66 -24.50 14.34
N TRP A 166 -13.22 -25.61 13.76
CA TRP A 166 -12.61 -26.73 14.46
C TRP A 166 -11.13 -26.82 14.09
N SER A 167 -10.29 -27.10 15.08
CA SER A 167 -8.85 -27.17 14.87
C SER A 167 -8.35 -28.59 14.87
N MET A 168 -7.58 -28.96 13.86
CA MET A 168 -6.97 -30.27 13.72
C MET A 168 -5.76 -30.41 14.64
N THR A 169 -5.65 -31.55 15.32
CA THR A 169 -4.53 -31.92 16.19
C THR A 169 -3.79 -33.12 15.62
N ALA A 170 -2.78 -33.60 16.34
CA ALA A 170 -1.99 -34.75 15.93
C ALA A 170 -2.85 -36.01 15.69
N PRO A 171 -2.44 -36.87 14.75
CA PRO A 171 -3.10 -38.15 14.55
C PRO A 171 -2.84 -39.11 15.72
N THR A 172 -3.88 -39.80 16.12
CA THR A 172 -3.82 -40.87 17.15
C THR A 172 -4.05 -42.25 16.54
N ILE A 173 -3.19 -43.18 16.82
CA ILE A 173 -3.19 -44.51 16.23
C ILE A 173 -3.27 -45.58 17.33
N SER A 174 -3.54 -46.82 16.96
CA SER A 174 -3.56 -47.97 17.89
C SER A 174 -2.11 -48.30 18.34
N GLU A 175 -2.02 -48.87 19.53
CA GLU A 175 -0.76 -49.29 20.17
C GLU A 175 0.06 -50.25 19.29
N SER A 176 -0.62 -51.19 18.64
CA SER A 176 0.01 -52.21 17.81
C SER A 176 -0.69 -52.35 16.47
N TYR A 177 0.01 -52.88 15.46
CA TYR A 177 -0.50 -53.10 14.10
C TYR A 177 -1.12 -51.84 13.45
N SER A 178 -0.66 -50.65 13.86
CA SER A 178 -1.18 -49.42 13.37
C SER A 178 -0.56 -49.03 12.02
N LYS A 179 -1.36 -48.41 11.17
CA LYS A 179 -0.91 -47.81 9.93
C LYS A 179 -1.15 -46.30 9.99
N GLY A 180 -0.08 -45.51 9.74
CA GLY A 180 -0.21 -44.06 9.61
C GLY A 180 -0.99 -43.68 8.35
N ASN A 181 -1.61 -42.53 8.38
CA ASN A 181 -2.24 -41.92 7.21
C ASN A 181 -1.36 -40.83 6.61
N ARG A 182 -1.64 -40.45 5.36
CA ARG A 182 -0.94 -39.31 4.68
C ARG A 182 -1.19 -38.04 5.44
N SER A 183 -0.24 -37.12 5.36
CA SER A 183 -0.42 -35.72 5.78
C SER A 183 -0.64 -34.82 4.56
N ASN A 184 -1.41 -33.76 4.74
CA ASN A 184 -1.55 -32.74 3.72
C ASN A 184 -0.29 -31.86 3.69
N VAL A 185 0.11 -31.48 2.49
CA VAL A 185 1.19 -30.54 2.27
C VAL A 185 0.63 -29.32 1.54
N MET A 186 0.89 -28.15 2.07
CA MET A 186 0.48 -26.91 1.45
C MET A 186 1.47 -26.54 0.33
N GLY A 187 0.96 -26.34 -0.87
CA GLY A 187 1.73 -25.85 -2.00
C GLY A 187 1.87 -24.32 -1.97
N PRO A 188 2.87 -23.77 -2.64
CA PRO A 188 3.00 -22.32 -2.77
C PRO A 188 1.86 -21.74 -3.63
N GLY A 189 1.28 -20.64 -3.16
CA GLY A 189 0.38 -19.82 -3.95
C GLY A 189 1.16 -19.05 -5.03
N LYS A 190 0.48 -18.69 -6.10
CA LYS A 190 1.04 -17.91 -7.20
C LYS A 190 0.37 -16.53 -7.22
N MET A 191 1.16 -15.49 -7.02
CA MET A 191 0.74 -14.11 -7.20
C MET A 191 1.20 -13.61 -8.56
N LYS A 192 0.41 -12.75 -9.19
CA LYS A 192 0.72 -12.15 -10.49
C LYS A 192 0.59 -10.64 -10.41
N SER A 193 1.39 -9.93 -11.20
CA SER A 193 1.27 -8.50 -11.42
C SER A 193 1.75 -8.14 -12.83
N GLN A 194 1.59 -6.88 -13.20
CA GLN A 194 1.97 -6.36 -14.50
C GLN A 194 2.57 -4.96 -14.40
N LEU A 195 3.37 -4.59 -15.40
CA LEU A 195 3.92 -3.25 -15.52
C LEU A 195 2.86 -2.28 -16.01
N GLU A 196 2.94 -1.07 -15.52
CA GLU A 196 2.23 0.10 -16.03
C GLU A 196 3.20 0.95 -16.84
N PHE A 197 2.71 1.59 -17.91
CA PHE A 197 3.53 2.39 -18.81
C PHE A 197 3.09 3.84 -18.76
N HIS A 198 4.05 4.72 -18.52
CA HIS A 198 3.84 6.16 -18.47
C HIS A 198 4.66 6.84 -19.55
N ARG A 199 4.06 7.83 -20.20
CA ARG A 199 4.74 8.68 -21.17
C ARG A 199 4.31 10.12 -20.93
N TYR A 200 5.28 10.95 -20.71
CA TYR A 200 5.12 12.38 -20.52
C TYR A 200 5.79 13.12 -21.66
N SER A 201 5.18 14.17 -22.16
CA SER A 201 5.74 15.00 -23.21
C SER A 201 5.61 16.47 -22.87
N LYS A 202 6.67 17.23 -23.18
CA LYS A 202 6.72 18.69 -23.06
C LYS A 202 7.20 19.23 -24.38
N GLU A 203 6.43 20.16 -24.97
CA GLU A 203 6.75 20.80 -26.24
C GLU A 203 7.19 22.25 -25.99
N ILE A 204 8.17 22.72 -26.76
CA ILE A 204 8.60 24.10 -26.77
C ILE A 204 8.66 24.53 -28.24
N ALA A 205 7.94 25.58 -28.56
CA ALA A 205 7.95 26.17 -29.90
C ALA A 205 9.35 26.73 -30.25
N GLY A 206 9.75 26.62 -31.51
CA GLY A 206 11.08 27.01 -31.95
C GLY A 206 11.45 28.48 -31.65
N ASN A 207 10.49 29.37 -31.80
CA ASN A 207 10.71 30.81 -31.46
C ASN A 207 10.99 31.04 -29.99
N LEU A 208 10.41 30.21 -29.10
CA LEU A 208 10.58 30.34 -27.66
C LEU A 208 11.92 29.81 -27.18
N ALA A 209 12.46 28.80 -27.85
CA ALA A 209 13.76 28.22 -27.50
C ALA A 209 14.90 29.23 -27.57
N ASN A 210 14.77 30.26 -28.42
CA ASN A 210 15.73 31.34 -28.56
C ASN A 210 15.42 32.59 -27.71
N THR A 211 14.27 32.63 -27.05
CA THR A 211 13.87 33.75 -26.21
C THR A 211 14.42 33.53 -24.80
N VAL A 212 15.38 34.30 -24.40
CA VAL A 212 15.95 34.31 -23.06
C VAL A 212 15.04 35.16 -22.17
N VAL A 213 14.29 34.52 -21.30
CA VAL A 213 13.54 35.22 -20.26
C VAL A 213 14.30 35.08 -18.96
N GLU A 214 14.76 36.19 -18.41
CA GLU A 214 15.51 36.21 -17.17
C GLU A 214 14.57 36.37 -15.97
N TYR A 215 14.50 35.33 -15.14
CA TYR A 215 13.89 35.37 -13.80
C TYR A 215 14.92 34.99 -12.76
N GLU A 216 14.92 35.68 -11.64
CA GLU A 216 15.66 35.22 -10.47
C GLU A 216 14.88 34.16 -9.70
N PHE A 217 15.41 32.95 -9.67
CA PHE A 217 14.88 31.86 -8.85
C PHE A 217 15.82 31.59 -7.68
N GLN A 218 15.26 31.50 -6.52
CA GLN A 218 16.00 31.05 -5.36
C GLN A 218 16.02 29.52 -5.33
N THR A 219 17.19 28.94 -5.56
CA THR A 219 17.37 27.49 -5.45
C THR A 219 17.39 27.05 -3.99
N LYS A 220 17.12 25.77 -3.71
CA LYS A 220 17.13 25.18 -2.36
C LYS A 220 18.46 25.38 -1.62
N SER A 221 19.56 25.56 -2.35
CA SER A 221 20.90 25.87 -1.82
C SER A 221 21.18 27.35 -1.61
N GLY A 222 20.18 28.23 -1.84
CA GLY A 222 20.33 29.69 -1.71
C GLY A 222 21.00 30.37 -2.91
N GLY A 223 21.28 29.62 -3.98
CA GLY A 223 21.75 30.20 -5.24
C GLY A 223 20.62 30.76 -6.09
N THR A 224 20.87 31.73 -6.93
CA THR A 224 19.92 32.26 -7.92
C THR A 224 20.26 31.73 -9.31
N THR A 225 19.24 31.44 -10.11
CA THR A 225 19.38 31.09 -11.52
C THR A 225 18.43 31.94 -12.36
N ASN A 226 18.87 32.35 -13.53
CA ASN A 226 18.19 33.39 -14.34
C ASN A 226 17.53 32.81 -15.59
N LEU A 227 17.23 31.49 -15.68
CA LEU A 227 16.70 30.92 -16.92
C LEU A 227 15.35 30.25 -16.68
N TRP A 228 14.29 30.82 -17.24
CA TRP A 228 12.93 30.30 -17.18
C TRP A 228 12.81 28.87 -17.72
N ILE A 229 13.39 28.59 -18.87
CA ILE A 229 13.32 27.27 -19.48
C ILE A 229 13.90 26.19 -18.58
N ASN A 230 14.97 26.48 -17.84
CA ASN A 230 15.55 25.56 -16.86
C ASN A 230 14.59 25.29 -15.69
N GLU A 231 13.91 26.33 -15.21
CA GLU A 231 12.94 26.21 -14.15
C GLU A 231 11.69 25.44 -14.60
N GLU A 232 11.21 25.72 -15.79
CA GLU A 232 10.08 25.01 -16.38
C GLU A 232 10.37 23.51 -16.55
N MET A 233 11.57 23.15 -16.98
CA MET A 233 12.02 21.76 -17.06
C MET A 233 12.15 21.12 -15.68
N ARG A 234 12.62 21.87 -14.69
CA ARG A 234 12.71 21.40 -13.32
C ARG A 234 11.32 21.12 -12.74
N GLN A 235 10.37 22.04 -12.95
CA GLN A 235 8.97 21.87 -12.54
C GLN A 235 8.34 20.65 -13.21
N TYR A 236 8.59 20.48 -14.49
CA TYR A 236 8.08 19.33 -15.26
C TYR A 236 8.64 18.00 -14.73
N ASP A 237 9.94 17.90 -14.46
CA ASP A 237 10.54 16.70 -13.90
C ASP A 237 9.98 16.37 -12.49
N ILE A 238 9.83 17.40 -11.65
CA ILE A 238 9.20 17.26 -10.32
C ILE A 238 7.76 16.78 -10.46
N GLN A 239 6.98 17.36 -11.36
CA GLN A 239 5.59 16.96 -11.60
C GLN A 239 5.48 15.51 -12.06
N CYS A 240 6.35 15.08 -12.98
CA CYS A 240 6.39 13.69 -13.42
C CYS A 240 6.68 12.72 -12.26
N ARG A 241 7.63 13.09 -11.39
CA ARG A 241 7.96 12.28 -10.21
C ARG A 241 6.84 12.22 -9.19
N ILE A 242 6.14 13.34 -8.96
CA ILE A 242 4.97 13.38 -8.07
C ILE A 242 3.88 12.45 -8.62
N MET A 243 3.57 12.54 -9.91
CA MET A 243 2.57 11.68 -10.54
C MET A 243 2.97 10.20 -10.50
N ASP A 244 4.24 9.87 -10.71
CA ASP A 244 4.75 8.51 -10.59
C ASP A 244 4.62 7.97 -9.16
N GLU A 245 4.96 8.77 -8.15
CA GLU A 245 4.80 8.38 -6.74
C GLU A 245 3.33 8.21 -6.36
N GLU A 246 2.48 9.19 -6.70
CA GLU A 246 1.04 9.08 -6.44
C GLU A 246 0.45 7.83 -7.09
N ARG A 247 0.89 7.51 -8.31
CA ARG A 247 0.42 6.33 -9.02
C ARG A 247 0.84 5.03 -8.33
N LEU A 248 2.04 4.95 -7.77
CA LEU A 248 2.46 3.81 -6.96
C LEU A 248 1.55 3.57 -5.73
N TRP A 249 0.93 4.63 -5.20
CA TRP A 249 -0.03 4.51 -4.11
C TRP A 249 -1.42 4.12 -4.57
N ILE A 250 -1.96 4.78 -5.61
CA ILE A 250 -3.39 4.72 -5.96
C ILE A 250 -3.75 3.76 -7.10
N ALA A 251 -2.76 3.23 -7.83
CA ALA A 251 -3.02 2.37 -8.97
C ALA A 251 -3.90 1.17 -8.59
N GLU A 252 -4.79 0.76 -9.50
CA GLU A 252 -5.63 -0.42 -9.35
C GLU A 252 -5.34 -1.40 -10.48
N TYR A 253 -5.11 -2.66 -10.11
CA TYR A 253 -4.87 -3.75 -11.04
C TYR A 253 -6.12 -4.01 -11.89
N ASN A 254 -5.97 -3.99 -13.21
CA ASN A 254 -7.10 -3.98 -14.14
C ASN A 254 -7.23 -5.24 -15.01
N ARG A 255 -6.63 -6.35 -14.60
CA ARG A 255 -6.78 -7.63 -15.30
C ARG A 255 -7.86 -8.47 -14.65
N ASN A 256 -8.79 -9.01 -15.43
CA ASN A 256 -9.85 -9.87 -14.96
C ASN A 256 -9.36 -11.30 -14.59
N GLU A 257 -10.23 -12.15 -14.08
CA GLU A 257 -9.90 -13.53 -13.71
C GLU A 257 -9.45 -14.38 -14.90
N GLN A 258 -9.92 -14.06 -16.10
CA GLN A 258 -9.52 -14.71 -17.36
C GLN A 258 -8.12 -14.28 -17.83
N GLY A 259 -7.56 -13.27 -17.20
CA GLY A 259 -6.24 -12.72 -17.52
C GLY A 259 -6.26 -11.68 -18.63
N GLU A 260 -7.40 -11.07 -18.91
CA GLU A 260 -7.57 -10.07 -19.97
C GLU A 260 -7.62 -8.66 -19.38
N VAL A 261 -7.04 -7.69 -20.07
CA VAL A 261 -7.15 -6.26 -19.79
C VAL A 261 -8.26 -5.69 -20.67
N THR A 262 -9.34 -5.22 -20.04
CA THR A 262 -10.51 -4.68 -20.75
C THR A 262 -10.34 -3.24 -21.20
N LEU A 263 -9.44 -2.49 -20.54
CA LEU A 263 -9.12 -1.13 -20.92
C LEU A 263 -8.18 -1.14 -22.14
N VAL A 264 -8.64 -0.57 -23.25
CA VAL A 264 -7.89 -0.51 -24.50
C VAL A 264 -7.71 0.93 -24.96
N ASP A 265 -6.60 1.22 -25.59
CA ASP A 265 -6.32 2.49 -26.21
C ASP A 265 -7.25 2.69 -27.44
N PRO A 266 -8.03 3.76 -27.51
CA PRO A 266 -8.95 4.00 -28.62
C PRO A 266 -8.25 4.20 -29.97
N ASP A 267 -6.99 4.67 -29.96
CA ASP A 267 -6.26 5.00 -31.17
C ASP A 267 -5.62 3.76 -31.82
N ASN A 268 -5.15 2.82 -31.03
CA ASN A 268 -4.40 1.65 -31.54
C ASN A 268 -5.01 0.30 -31.16
N GLY A 269 -6.05 0.29 -30.30
CA GLY A 269 -6.73 -0.92 -29.87
C GLY A 269 -5.90 -1.84 -28.96
N LEU A 270 -4.76 -1.37 -28.45
CA LEU A 270 -3.91 -2.16 -27.57
C LEU A 270 -4.34 -2.04 -26.10
N PRO A 271 -4.13 -3.09 -25.30
CA PRO A 271 -4.50 -3.05 -23.88
C PRO A 271 -3.61 -2.08 -23.10
N ILE A 272 -4.24 -1.34 -22.17
CA ILE A 272 -3.56 -0.43 -21.23
C ILE A 272 -3.48 -1.14 -19.87
N PRO A 273 -2.35 -1.76 -19.52
CA PRO A 273 -2.20 -2.48 -18.25
C PRO A 273 -1.94 -1.51 -17.10
N HIS A 274 -2.62 -1.73 -15.97
CA HIS A 274 -2.38 -1.03 -14.72
C HIS A 274 -1.83 -1.99 -13.66
N THR A 275 -0.83 -1.54 -12.90
CA THR A 275 -0.27 -2.28 -11.78
C THR A 275 -1.15 -2.17 -10.53
N ALA A 276 -0.96 -3.05 -9.55
CA ALA A 276 -1.55 -2.88 -8.24
C ALA A 276 -0.77 -1.84 -7.44
N GLY A 277 -1.44 -0.79 -6.96
CA GLY A 277 -0.85 0.21 -6.08
C GLY A 277 -0.85 -0.25 -4.61
N MET A 278 -0.10 0.47 -3.78
CA MET A 278 0.06 0.13 -2.37
C MET A 278 -1.27 0.15 -1.61
N MET A 279 -2.15 1.10 -1.90
CA MET A 279 -3.48 1.21 -1.27
C MET A 279 -4.35 -0.02 -1.58
N GLN A 280 -4.37 -0.47 -2.82
CA GLN A 280 -5.10 -1.68 -3.20
C GLN A 280 -4.53 -2.90 -2.49
N ILE A 281 -3.20 -3.08 -2.50
CA ILE A 281 -2.55 -4.22 -1.86
C ILE A 281 -2.86 -4.28 -0.36
N CYS A 282 -2.80 -3.14 0.34
CA CYS A 282 -3.14 -3.09 1.77
C CYS A 282 -4.61 -3.39 2.01
N ARG A 283 -5.51 -2.77 1.25
CA ARG A 283 -6.97 -2.92 1.40
C ARG A 283 -7.44 -4.36 1.15
N GLU A 284 -6.90 -5.04 0.15
CA GLU A 284 -7.28 -6.42 -0.18
C GLU A 284 -6.72 -7.45 0.80
N ASN A 285 -5.63 -7.14 1.49
CA ASN A 285 -5.03 -8.07 2.45
C ASN A 285 -5.52 -7.84 3.88
N ASN A 286 -5.41 -6.63 4.39
CA ASN A 286 -5.88 -6.29 5.73
C ASN A 286 -6.40 -4.85 5.72
N TYR A 287 -7.67 -4.71 5.98
CA TYR A 287 -8.36 -3.43 6.06
C TYR A 287 -9.13 -3.36 7.37
N ASP A 288 -8.95 -2.27 8.10
CA ASP A 288 -9.71 -1.99 9.31
C ASP A 288 -10.11 -0.51 9.38
N THR A 289 -11.12 -0.19 10.15
CA THR A 289 -11.66 1.15 10.27
C THR A 289 -11.75 1.60 11.73
N TYR A 290 -11.71 2.91 11.95
CA TYR A 290 -12.00 3.52 13.22
C TYR A 290 -12.94 4.72 13.03
N GLY A 291 -13.63 5.13 14.08
CA GLY A 291 -14.53 6.27 14.04
C GLY A 291 -13.81 7.60 14.25
N GLU A 292 -14.53 8.61 14.74
CA GLU A 292 -13.99 9.96 15.00
C GLU A 292 -12.77 9.98 15.95
N VAL A 293 -12.70 9.02 16.87
CA VAL A 293 -11.60 8.90 17.85
C VAL A 293 -10.92 7.55 17.70
N LEU A 294 -9.59 7.57 17.62
CA LEU A 294 -8.77 6.37 17.55
C LEU A 294 -8.41 5.91 18.97
N PRO A 295 -8.90 4.75 19.45
CA PRO A 295 -8.46 4.21 20.73
C PRO A 295 -7.12 3.49 20.60
N LEU A 296 -6.24 3.62 21.59
CA LEU A 296 -4.93 2.96 21.61
C LEU A 296 -5.05 1.44 21.55
N SER A 297 -6.02 0.87 22.28
CA SER A 297 -6.31 -0.57 22.27
C SER A 297 -6.64 -1.13 20.87
N LYS A 298 -7.20 -0.31 19.98
CA LYS A 298 -7.43 -0.68 18.59
C LYS A 298 -6.11 -0.85 17.84
N ILE A 299 -5.18 0.08 18.01
CA ILE A 299 -3.87 0.04 17.36
C ILE A 299 -3.09 -1.18 17.86
N GLU A 300 -3.01 -1.37 19.18
CA GLU A 300 -2.30 -2.50 19.78
C GLU A 300 -2.85 -3.84 19.32
N ARG A 301 -4.17 -4.00 19.35
CA ARG A 301 -4.81 -5.23 18.86
C ARG A 301 -4.53 -5.47 17.41
N THR A 302 -4.67 -4.46 16.56
CA THR A 302 -4.49 -4.61 15.12
C THR A 302 -3.03 -4.93 14.77
N VAL A 303 -2.09 -4.26 15.42
CA VAL A 303 -0.66 -4.54 15.22
C VAL A 303 -0.31 -5.93 15.77
N GLY A 304 -0.81 -6.30 16.94
CA GLY A 304 -0.64 -7.64 17.51
C GLY A 304 -1.17 -8.74 16.58
N ASP A 305 -2.41 -8.61 16.11
CA ASP A 305 -3.03 -9.58 15.18
C ASP A 305 -2.25 -9.76 13.87
N LEU A 306 -1.58 -8.71 13.39
CA LEU A 306 -0.75 -8.78 12.17
C LEU A 306 0.60 -9.45 12.44
N LEU A 307 1.21 -9.17 13.58
CA LEU A 307 2.51 -9.73 13.94
C LEU A 307 2.40 -11.18 14.38
N ASP A 308 1.31 -11.58 15.02
CA ASP A 308 1.02 -12.98 15.40
C ASP A 308 0.89 -13.92 14.18
N LYS A 309 0.62 -13.38 13.01
CA LYS A 309 0.60 -14.17 11.76
C LYS A 309 1.99 -14.61 11.31
N ASP A 310 3.05 -14.04 11.87
CA ASP A 310 4.41 -14.47 11.61
C ASP A 310 4.88 -15.50 12.63
N THR A 311 5.64 -16.48 12.16
CA THR A 311 6.24 -17.52 13.01
C THR A 311 7.51 -17.06 13.70
N ASP A 312 8.04 -15.89 13.35
CA ASP A 312 9.25 -15.34 13.92
C ASP A 312 8.90 -14.45 15.12
N THR A 313 8.99 -15.03 16.31
CA THR A 313 8.54 -14.45 17.59
C THR A 313 9.51 -13.39 18.15
N GLY A 314 10.32 -12.75 17.31
CA GLY A 314 11.22 -11.68 17.72
C GLY A 314 10.51 -10.34 17.93
N GLN A 315 11.19 -9.44 18.65
CA GLN A 315 10.78 -8.04 18.73
C GLN A 315 10.78 -7.43 17.33
N MET A 316 9.63 -6.92 16.88
CA MET A 316 9.48 -6.33 15.55
C MET A 316 9.29 -4.82 15.65
N GLU A 317 9.88 -4.11 14.71
CA GLU A 317 9.61 -2.70 14.48
C GLU A 317 8.64 -2.55 13.32
N VAL A 318 7.55 -1.84 13.58
CA VAL A 318 6.48 -1.58 12.61
C VAL A 318 6.43 -0.10 12.31
N VAL A 319 6.43 0.25 11.04
CA VAL A 319 6.31 1.63 10.60
C VAL A 319 4.90 1.89 10.08
N LEU A 320 4.24 2.86 10.69
CA LEU A 320 2.93 3.36 10.30
C LEU A 320 3.10 4.66 9.52
N PHE A 321 2.76 4.66 8.25
CA PHE A 321 2.74 5.83 7.40
C PHE A 321 1.36 6.47 7.42
N GLY A 322 1.23 7.62 8.06
CA GLY A 322 -0.05 8.29 8.22
C GLY A 322 -0.02 9.77 7.85
N GLY A 323 -1.19 10.33 7.55
CA GLY A 323 -1.35 11.77 7.38
C GLY A 323 -1.28 12.50 8.74
N LYS A 324 -1.26 13.83 8.68
CA LYS A 324 -1.23 14.69 9.89
C LYS A 324 -2.37 14.39 10.86
N GLY A 325 -3.57 14.11 10.33
CA GLY A 325 -4.74 13.77 11.13
C GLY A 325 -4.53 12.48 11.92
N PHE A 326 -4.01 11.44 11.28
CA PHE A 326 -3.70 10.18 11.94
C PHE A 326 -2.61 10.35 13.03
N ILE A 327 -1.56 11.11 12.74
CA ILE A 327 -0.49 11.39 13.74
C ILE A 327 -1.05 12.09 14.96
N GLN A 328 -1.99 13.05 14.78
CA GLN A 328 -2.67 13.73 15.89
C GLN A 328 -3.57 12.77 16.67
N ASP A 329 -4.29 11.88 15.97
CA ASP A 329 -5.15 10.87 16.61
C ASP A 329 -4.33 9.87 17.41
N PHE A 330 -3.21 9.42 16.88
CA PHE A 330 -2.28 8.52 17.55
C PHE A 330 -1.68 9.16 18.82
N ASP A 331 -1.20 10.39 18.72
CA ASP A 331 -0.67 11.15 19.85
C ASP A 331 -1.74 11.36 20.94
N LEU A 332 -2.97 11.68 20.53
CA LEU A 332 -4.10 11.84 21.45
C LEU A 332 -4.47 10.52 22.12
N ALA A 333 -4.46 9.40 21.38
CA ALA A 333 -4.75 8.07 21.90
C ALA A 333 -3.77 7.71 23.04
N ILE A 334 -2.45 7.89 22.80
CA ILE A 334 -1.42 7.64 23.81
C ILE A 334 -1.62 8.52 25.06
N ARG A 335 -1.89 9.82 24.87
CA ARG A 335 -2.07 10.73 26.00
C ARG A 335 -3.33 10.44 26.81
N ASN A 336 -4.40 10.03 26.17
CA ASN A 336 -5.64 9.70 26.85
C ASN A 336 -5.49 8.42 27.69
N ASP A 337 -4.78 7.44 27.17
CA ASP A 337 -4.52 6.19 27.88
C ASP A 337 -3.60 6.43 29.09
N ALA A 338 -2.51 7.15 28.93
CA ALA A 338 -1.62 7.53 30.01
C ALA A 338 -2.31 8.33 31.14
N ARG A 339 -3.38 9.05 30.82
CA ARG A 339 -4.21 9.76 31.85
C ARG A 339 -5.19 8.84 32.54
N SER A 340 -5.76 7.86 31.86
CA SER A 340 -6.80 6.99 32.40
C SER A 340 -6.27 5.99 33.42
N GLU A 341 -5.03 5.54 33.26
CA GLU A 341 -4.42 4.55 34.17
C GLU A 341 -3.76 5.12 35.43
N GLY A 342 -3.98 6.41 35.73
CA GLY A 342 -3.44 7.02 36.95
C GLY A 342 -1.91 7.15 36.98
N PHE A 343 -1.22 6.90 35.91
CA PHE A 343 0.17 7.28 35.70
C PHE A 343 0.26 8.78 35.47
N ALA A 344 -0.17 9.54 36.49
CA ALA A 344 0.00 10.98 36.55
C ALA A 344 1.45 11.37 36.86
N THR A 345 2.39 10.64 36.37
CA THR A 345 3.75 11.14 36.19
C THR A 345 3.74 11.84 34.86
N PRO A 346 3.98 13.15 34.78
CA PRO A 346 4.18 13.80 33.52
C PRO A 346 5.41 13.12 32.87
N LEU A 347 5.16 12.12 31.99
CA LEU A 347 6.19 11.58 31.09
C LEU A 347 6.70 12.69 30.15
N GLY A 348 6.16 13.92 30.30
CA GLY A 348 6.63 15.11 29.64
C GLY A 348 8.08 15.49 29.95
N ASP A 349 8.65 14.96 31.03
CA ASP A 349 10.05 15.20 31.39
C ASP A 349 10.98 14.00 31.19
N LYS A 350 10.47 12.85 30.77
CA LYS A 350 11.33 11.76 30.36
C LYS A 350 11.64 11.90 28.87
N MET A 351 12.87 12.33 28.64
CA MET A 351 13.52 12.38 27.35
C MET A 351 13.37 11.03 26.64
N ILE A 352 12.67 11.04 25.52
CA ILE A 352 12.74 9.94 24.58
C ILE A 352 14.07 10.10 23.88
N GLU A 353 15.01 9.23 24.20
CA GLU A 353 16.26 9.15 23.45
C GLU A 353 15.92 8.84 21.99
N ASP A 354 16.25 9.77 21.12
CA ASP A 354 16.24 9.52 19.69
C ASP A 354 17.34 8.52 19.36
N PHE A 355 17.12 7.65 18.37
CA PHE A 355 18.03 6.55 17.98
C PHE A 355 19.47 7.00 17.71
N ASN A 356 19.72 8.31 17.57
CA ASN A 356 21.03 8.94 17.39
C ASN A 356 21.57 9.66 18.65
N GLY A 357 21.01 9.44 19.84
CA GLY A 357 21.50 10.07 21.07
C GLY A 357 21.22 11.58 21.16
N GLY A 358 20.33 12.11 20.32
CA GLY A 358 19.88 13.49 20.34
C GLY A 358 18.66 13.67 21.25
N LEU A 359 18.66 14.69 22.12
CA LEU A 359 17.50 15.13 22.86
C LEU A 359 16.47 15.75 21.91
N SER A 360 15.39 15.04 21.60
CA SER A 360 14.27 15.61 20.88
C SER A 360 13.21 16.07 21.88
N TYR A 361 13.05 17.38 22.00
CA TYR A 361 11.92 18.03 22.68
C TYR A 361 10.71 17.98 21.74
N GLY A 362 10.22 16.75 21.46
CA GLY A 362 9.09 16.53 20.56
C GLY A 362 7.76 16.65 21.30
N LYS A 363 6.92 17.57 20.85
CA LYS A 363 5.53 17.72 21.31
C LYS A 363 4.65 16.51 20.93
N TYR A 364 5.15 15.61 20.08
CA TYR A 364 4.44 14.49 19.50
C TYR A 364 5.22 13.18 19.69
N PHE A 365 4.50 12.13 20.11
CA PHE A 365 5.06 10.80 20.21
C PHE A 365 5.15 10.16 18.82
N ARG A 366 6.34 9.88 18.33
CA ARG A 366 6.56 9.18 17.07
C ARG A 366 6.84 7.70 17.24
N ARG A 367 7.25 7.28 18.42
CA ARG A 367 7.67 5.92 18.71
C ARG A 367 7.00 5.43 19.98
N TYR A 368 6.40 4.24 19.91
CA TYR A 368 5.69 3.62 21.00
C TYR A 368 6.11 2.14 21.11
N LYS A 369 6.28 1.65 22.34
CA LYS A 369 6.54 0.24 22.59
C LYS A 369 5.29 -0.39 23.18
N THR A 370 4.74 -1.40 22.49
CA THR A 370 3.56 -2.14 22.95
C THR A 370 3.88 -3.00 24.17
N VAL A 371 2.84 -3.46 24.87
CA VAL A 371 2.97 -4.38 26.01
C VAL A 371 3.70 -5.66 25.61
N ASP A 372 3.47 -6.15 24.39
CA ASP A 372 4.11 -7.35 23.83
C ASP A 372 5.59 -7.13 23.41
N GLY A 373 6.08 -5.91 23.55
CA GLY A 373 7.46 -5.56 23.28
C GLY A 373 7.77 -5.10 21.87
N HIS A 374 6.76 -5.04 20.98
CA HIS A 374 6.91 -4.52 19.62
C HIS A 374 7.07 -3.00 19.62
N ILE A 375 7.76 -2.47 18.62
CA ILE A 375 8.00 -1.04 18.47
C ILE A 375 7.17 -0.55 17.30
N ILE A 376 6.33 0.44 17.55
CA ILE A 376 5.55 1.15 16.54
C ILE A 376 6.21 2.52 16.31
N THR A 377 6.60 2.78 15.08
CA THR A 377 7.11 4.09 14.64
C THR A 377 6.09 4.72 13.70
N VAL A 378 5.76 5.98 13.92
CA VAL A 378 4.79 6.71 13.08
C VAL A 378 5.54 7.73 12.23
N GLU A 379 5.40 7.60 10.92
CA GLU A 379 6.01 8.49 9.93
C GLU A 379 4.93 9.26 9.15
N HIS A 380 5.26 10.50 8.80
CA HIS A 380 4.35 11.36 8.07
C HIS A 380 4.36 11.03 6.57
N LEU A 381 3.16 10.84 6.01
CA LEU A 381 2.95 10.65 4.58
C LEU A 381 2.25 11.90 3.99
N PRO A 382 3.00 12.83 3.39
CA PRO A 382 2.46 14.11 2.89
C PRO A 382 1.37 13.95 1.83
N PHE A 383 1.43 12.90 1.03
CA PHE A 383 0.45 12.55 0.01
C PHE A 383 -1.00 12.50 0.54
N LEU A 384 -1.20 12.06 1.79
CA LEU A 384 -2.53 12.00 2.41
C LEU A 384 -3.08 13.37 2.83
N ASP A 385 -2.22 14.38 2.92
CA ASP A 385 -2.59 15.73 3.37
C ASP A 385 -2.74 16.72 2.20
N THR A 386 -1.91 16.61 1.18
CA THR A 386 -1.75 17.58 0.10
C THR A 386 -1.78 16.97 -1.30
N GLY A 387 -1.82 15.64 -1.42
CA GLY A 387 -1.92 14.95 -2.71
C GLY A 387 -3.32 15.05 -3.34
N THR A 388 -3.43 14.55 -4.56
CA THR A 388 -4.66 14.58 -5.37
C THR A 388 -5.89 14.04 -4.63
N ILE A 389 -5.72 12.97 -3.83
CA ILE A 389 -6.81 12.39 -3.03
C ILE A 389 -7.28 13.34 -1.93
N ALA A 390 -6.34 14.03 -1.29
CA ALA A 390 -6.65 14.97 -0.21
C ALA A 390 -7.37 16.22 -0.74
N GLU A 391 -6.98 16.70 -1.91
CA GLU A 391 -7.66 17.81 -2.59
C GLU A 391 -9.08 17.43 -3.01
N ASN A 392 -9.26 16.24 -3.54
CA ASN A 392 -10.59 15.72 -3.84
C ASN A 392 -11.47 15.63 -2.59
N ALA A 393 -10.93 15.13 -1.48
CA ALA A 393 -11.67 15.05 -0.22
C ALA A 393 -12.08 16.46 0.28
N ARG A 394 -11.19 17.45 0.20
CA ARG A 394 -11.52 18.84 0.56
C ARG A 394 -12.60 19.44 -0.32
N SER A 395 -12.46 19.26 -1.63
CA SER A 395 -13.42 19.81 -2.61
C SER A 395 -14.82 19.21 -2.46
N ASN A 396 -14.90 17.94 -2.02
CA ASN A 396 -16.17 17.25 -1.76
C ASN A 396 -16.68 17.41 -0.32
N GLY A 397 -16.04 18.26 0.50
CA GLY A 397 -16.46 18.49 1.89
C GLY A 397 -16.22 17.30 2.82
N MET A 398 -15.42 16.32 2.43
CA MET A 398 -15.04 15.16 3.26
C MET A 398 -13.98 15.58 4.27
N ILE A 399 -14.39 16.34 5.26
CA ILE A 399 -13.54 16.96 6.27
C ILE A 399 -13.87 16.36 7.64
N HIS A 400 -12.84 16.00 8.39
CA HIS A 400 -12.98 15.46 9.74
C HIS A 400 -13.48 16.57 10.70
N PRO A 401 -14.59 16.38 11.43
CA PRO A 401 -15.26 17.44 12.18
C PRO A 401 -14.39 18.00 13.32
N ARG A 402 -13.57 17.17 13.97
CA ARG A 402 -12.72 17.57 15.09
C ARG A 402 -11.45 18.33 14.65
N THR A 403 -10.83 17.92 13.56
CA THR A 403 -9.50 18.45 13.16
C THR A 403 -9.58 19.47 12.02
N GLY A 404 -10.67 19.48 11.25
CA GLY A 404 -10.78 20.29 10.04
C GLY A 404 -9.89 19.84 8.89
N LEU A 405 -9.21 18.68 9.03
CA LEU A 405 -8.37 18.10 8.01
C LEU A 405 -9.20 17.20 7.08
N PRO A 406 -8.75 16.96 5.83
CA PRO A 406 -9.43 16.02 4.95
C PRO A 406 -9.43 14.61 5.58
N ILE A 407 -10.48 13.83 5.34
CA ILE A 407 -10.61 12.50 5.94
C ILE A 407 -9.47 11.57 5.53
N THR A 408 -8.85 11.80 4.37
CA THR A 408 -7.67 11.09 3.90
C THR A 408 -6.46 11.28 4.80
N SER A 409 -6.34 12.44 5.45
CA SER A 409 -5.29 12.73 6.44
C SER A 409 -5.37 11.83 7.68
N HIS A 410 -6.54 11.25 7.95
CA HIS A 410 -6.81 10.31 9.04
C HIS A 410 -6.66 8.83 8.62
N GLN A 411 -5.98 8.58 7.51
CA GLN A 411 -5.60 7.23 7.06
C GLN A 411 -4.18 6.90 7.48
N CYS A 412 -3.94 5.60 7.66
CA CYS A 412 -2.63 5.06 7.95
C CYS A 412 -2.39 3.76 7.17
N PHE A 413 -1.16 3.58 6.73
CA PHE A 413 -0.67 2.36 6.10
C PHE A 413 0.45 1.76 6.92
N MET A 414 0.29 0.52 7.32
CA MET A 414 1.36 -0.26 7.89
C MET A 414 2.07 -0.98 6.75
N LEU A 415 3.36 -0.70 6.59
CA LEU A 415 4.19 -1.28 5.54
C LEU A 415 5.37 -2.03 6.15
N ASP A 416 5.62 -3.23 5.65
CA ASP A 416 6.75 -4.06 6.05
C ASP A 416 7.87 -4.00 5.00
N PHE A 417 8.95 -3.30 5.32
CA PHE A 417 10.16 -3.20 4.50
C PHE A 417 11.27 -4.19 4.91
N SER A 418 10.93 -5.18 5.71
CA SER A 418 11.90 -6.21 6.11
C SER A 418 12.49 -6.94 4.90
N SER A 419 13.65 -7.53 5.09
CA SER A 419 14.30 -8.35 4.07
C SER A 419 14.44 -9.78 4.56
N TYR A 420 14.03 -10.73 3.73
CA TYR A 420 14.26 -12.16 3.98
C TYR A 420 15.24 -12.71 2.95
N LYS A 421 16.35 -13.27 3.41
CA LYS A 421 17.45 -13.80 2.56
C LYS A 421 17.95 -12.79 1.51
N GLY A 422 18.06 -11.52 1.89
CA GLY A 422 18.53 -10.45 1.00
C GLY A 422 17.49 -9.95 -0.02
N ILE A 423 16.25 -10.47 0.03
CA ILE A 423 15.13 -10.02 -0.80
C ILE A 423 14.21 -9.17 0.06
N ARG A 424 14.01 -7.92 -0.32
CA ARG A 424 13.07 -7.04 0.37
C ARG A 424 11.63 -7.44 0.12
N ASN A 425 10.78 -7.18 1.12
CA ASN A 425 9.36 -7.48 1.02
C ASN A 425 8.68 -6.64 -0.05
N ILE A 426 8.92 -5.35 -0.06
CA ILE A 426 8.39 -4.41 -1.05
C ILE A 426 9.50 -4.07 -2.04
N ARG A 427 9.21 -4.25 -3.33
CA ARG A 427 10.16 -3.96 -4.41
C ARG A 427 9.45 -3.27 -5.57
N LYS A 428 10.13 -2.31 -6.20
CA LYS A 428 9.71 -1.72 -7.46
C LYS A 428 10.22 -2.58 -8.61
N VAL A 429 9.31 -3.02 -9.45
CA VAL A 429 9.62 -3.81 -10.65
C VAL A 429 9.66 -2.88 -11.84
N ARG A 430 10.70 -2.98 -12.67
CA ARG A 430 10.92 -2.09 -13.81
C ARG A 430 11.20 -2.91 -15.05
N GLN A 431 10.89 -2.35 -16.21
CA GLN A 431 11.22 -3.00 -17.47
C GLN A 431 12.70 -2.76 -17.80
N LYS A 432 13.45 -3.85 -18.02
CA LYS A 432 14.86 -3.78 -18.38
C LYS A 432 15.08 -2.95 -19.65
N GLY A 433 15.95 -1.93 -19.53
CA GLY A 433 16.26 -1.02 -20.65
C GLY A 433 15.19 0.01 -20.98
N GLN A 434 14.11 0.13 -20.18
CA GLN A 434 13.05 1.12 -20.35
C GLN A 434 12.84 1.97 -19.07
N ILE A 435 13.85 2.04 -18.22
CA ILE A 435 13.81 2.76 -16.98
C ILE A 435 14.06 4.23 -17.27
N TYR A 436 13.10 5.08 -16.96
CA TYR A 436 13.17 6.54 -17.07
C TYR A 436 13.94 7.01 -18.33
N LYS A 437 13.45 6.61 -19.49
CA LYS A 437 14.06 6.98 -20.74
C LYS A 437 13.64 8.36 -21.17
N ILE A 438 14.64 9.18 -21.47
CA ILE A 438 14.45 10.51 -22.01
C ILE A 438 14.71 10.47 -23.50
N GLY A 439 13.79 11.03 -24.27
CA GLY A 439 13.92 11.22 -25.72
C GLY A 439 13.70 12.69 -26.07
N ILE A 440 14.43 13.18 -27.05
CA ILE A 440 14.27 14.55 -27.55
C ILE A 440 13.94 14.47 -29.04
N LEU A 441 12.81 15.06 -29.44
CA LEU A 441 12.48 15.33 -30.83
C LEU A 441 12.93 16.75 -31.14
N LYS A 442 13.77 16.92 -32.17
CA LYS A 442 14.32 18.20 -32.58
C LYS A 442 13.69 18.69 -33.86
N GLY A 443 13.15 19.91 -33.85
CA GLY A 443 12.77 20.64 -35.04
C GLY A 443 13.94 21.39 -35.70
N LEU A 444 13.64 22.43 -36.41
CA LEU A 444 14.66 23.25 -37.13
C LEU A 444 15.48 24.11 -36.17
N THR A 445 14.86 24.59 -35.11
CA THR A 445 15.50 25.49 -34.11
C THR A 445 16.31 24.69 -33.09
N ASP A 446 17.37 25.28 -32.57
CA ASP A 446 18.22 24.67 -31.57
C ASP A 446 17.45 24.31 -30.28
N ILE A 447 17.88 23.22 -29.66
CA ILE A 447 17.30 22.73 -28.41
C ILE A 447 17.82 23.58 -27.25
N PRO A 448 16.99 23.85 -26.24
CA PRO A 448 17.47 24.52 -25.02
C PRO A 448 18.69 23.79 -24.44
N ALA A 449 19.70 24.50 -24.02
CA ALA A 449 20.93 23.94 -23.48
C ALA A 449 20.70 23.04 -22.26
N SER A 450 19.61 23.28 -21.51
CA SER A 450 19.18 22.46 -20.36
C SER A 450 18.80 21.04 -20.72
N TRP A 451 18.46 20.74 -21.97
CA TRP A 451 18.05 19.41 -22.42
C TRP A 451 19.22 18.51 -22.81
N GLY A 452 20.43 19.04 -22.80
CA GLY A 452 21.64 18.32 -23.15
C GLY A 452 22.07 18.51 -24.61
N ALA A 453 23.26 18.03 -24.92
CA ALA A 453 23.80 18.12 -26.28
C ALA A 453 23.15 17.07 -27.20
N VAL A 454 22.53 17.54 -28.27
CA VAL A 454 22.05 16.70 -29.37
C VAL A 454 22.96 16.95 -30.59
N PRO A 455 23.29 15.92 -31.37
CA PRO A 455 24.13 16.10 -32.56
C PRO A 455 23.56 17.20 -33.48
N ASN A 456 24.41 18.16 -33.85
CA ASN A 456 24.02 19.23 -34.75
C ASN A 456 23.58 18.70 -36.12
N ASN A 457 22.63 19.38 -36.74
CA ASN A 457 22.12 19.20 -38.10
C ASN A 457 21.21 18.03 -38.39
N SER A 458 20.64 17.33 -37.38
CA SER A 458 19.58 16.38 -37.62
C SER A 458 18.23 16.93 -37.20
N ILE A 459 17.25 16.89 -38.10
CA ILE A 459 15.85 17.25 -37.85
C ILE A 459 15.08 15.96 -37.63
N SER A 460 14.26 15.87 -36.57
CA SER A 460 13.44 14.70 -36.26
C SER A 460 11.95 14.91 -36.54
N THR A 461 11.54 16.18 -36.75
CA THR A 461 10.15 16.55 -37.04
C THR A 461 10.11 17.69 -38.07
N GLU A 462 9.06 17.74 -38.88
CA GLU A 462 8.78 18.80 -39.84
C GLU A 462 8.26 20.08 -39.18
N ILE A 463 7.80 19.98 -37.94
CA ILE A 463 7.26 21.10 -37.18
C ILE A 463 8.42 21.79 -36.46
N ASP A 464 8.47 23.13 -36.52
CA ASP A 464 9.49 23.93 -35.80
C ASP A 464 9.13 23.95 -34.29
N MET A 465 9.44 22.85 -33.62
CA MET A 465 9.30 22.68 -32.17
C MET A 465 10.35 21.70 -31.67
N SER A 466 10.69 21.80 -30.41
CA SER A 466 11.43 20.76 -29.68
C SER A 466 10.51 20.09 -28.69
N ARG A 467 10.48 18.76 -28.69
CA ARG A 467 9.68 17.96 -27.76
C ARG A 467 10.58 17.13 -26.89
N TYR A 468 10.40 17.26 -25.59
CA TYR A 468 11.07 16.47 -24.57
C TYR A 468 10.11 15.38 -24.09
N GLU A 469 10.51 14.12 -24.20
CA GLU A 469 9.69 12.99 -23.83
C GLU A 469 10.35 12.16 -22.74
N ILE A 470 9.57 11.81 -21.73
CA ILE A 470 9.96 10.88 -20.68
C ILE A 470 9.08 9.65 -20.81
N LYS A 471 9.71 8.49 -20.87
CA LYS A 471 9.02 7.19 -20.80
C LYS A 471 9.49 6.45 -19.56
N ASN A 472 8.53 6.05 -18.73
CA ASN A 472 8.77 5.23 -17.55
C ASN A 472 7.86 3.99 -17.55
N SER A 473 8.32 2.90 -16.95
CA SER A 473 7.52 1.70 -16.78
C SER A 473 7.88 1.01 -15.48
N TYR A 474 6.89 0.82 -14.63
CA TYR A 474 7.10 0.23 -13.32
C TYR A 474 5.86 -0.50 -12.80
N GLY A 475 6.04 -1.23 -11.74
CA GLY A 475 5.01 -1.87 -10.95
C GLY A 475 5.54 -2.18 -9.56
N LEU A 476 4.66 -2.60 -8.66
CA LEU A 476 5.01 -3.01 -7.31
C LEU A 476 4.91 -4.52 -7.16
N GLN A 477 5.87 -5.08 -6.44
CA GLN A 477 5.85 -6.46 -5.98
C GLN A 477 5.95 -6.48 -4.47
N VAL A 478 4.98 -7.13 -3.84
CA VAL A 478 4.97 -7.40 -2.40
C VAL A 478 5.05 -8.91 -2.21
N ASN A 479 6.12 -9.39 -1.59
CA ASN A 479 6.32 -10.82 -1.39
C ASN A 479 5.43 -11.38 -0.29
N ASN A 480 5.29 -10.65 0.81
CA ASN A 480 4.43 -11.00 1.94
C ASN A 480 3.57 -9.79 2.32
N ALA A 481 2.29 -9.83 1.95
CA ALA A 481 1.33 -8.78 2.26
C ALA A 481 0.60 -9.00 3.60
N THR A 482 0.85 -10.12 4.30
CA THR A 482 0.12 -10.45 5.53
C THR A 482 0.39 -9.48 6.68
N LYS A 483 1.55 -8.82 6.68
CA LYS A 483 1.95 -7.81 7.67
C LYS A 483 1.63 -6.37 7.24
N MET A 484 0.95 -6.22 6.12
CA MET A 484 0.56 -4.91 5.59
C MET A 484 -0.92 -4.68 5.83
N MET A 485 -1.28 -3.44 6.13
CA MET A 485 -2.68 -3.07 6.36
C MET A 485 -2.94 -1.61 6.01
N GLN A 486 -4.22 -1.33 5.79
CA GLN A 486 -4.77 0.01 5.76
C GLN A 486 -5.73 0.19 6.95
N LEU A 487 -5.52 1.26 7.72
CA LEU A 487 -6.43 1.71 8.77
C LEU A 487 -7.03 3.05 8.35
N GLN A 488 -8.35 3.13 8.27
CA GLN A 488 -9.05 4.30 7.76
C GLN A 488 -10.07 4.84 8.76
N CYS A 489 -10.11 6.16 8.90
CA CYS A 489 -11.18 6.83 9.60
C CYS A 489 -12.47 6.80 8.76
N VAL A 490 -13.58 6.39 9.38
CA VAL A 490 -14.92 6.39 8.79
C VAL A 490 -15.83 7.14 9.74
N LEU A 491 -16.49 8.20 9.24
CA LEU A 491 -17.41 9.08 9.97
C LEU A 491 -18.86 8.71 9.74
#